data_d9d3f4892412748c33a496d2a57a897f
#
_entry.id   d9d3f4892412748c33a496d2a57a897f
#
_cell.length_a   1.000
_cell.length_b   1.000
_cell.length_c   1.000
_cell.angle_alpha   90.00
_cell.angle_beta   90.00
_cell.angle_gamma   90.00
#
_symmetry.space_group_name_H-M   'P 1'
#
loop_
_entity.id
_entity.type
_entity.pdbx_description
1 polymer ?
#
loop_
_entity_poly.entity_id
_entity_poly.type
_entity_poly.pdbx_seq_one_letter_code
_entity_poly.pdbx_strand_id
1 'polypeptide(L)'
;DGGPGLAVTAPATVLATGGIGGLYAVTTNPPGAVGAGLAAAARHGALVADPEFMQFHPTALDVGRDPAPLATEALRGDGAVLVTRDGRRLMQGAHPALDLAPRDVVARAVHAAILGGDGAFLDARTAPGPEFAGRFPTVHAAAIAAGLDPTRDLLPVAPAAHFHMGGVATDLWGRTSLPGLWAVGEVAATGVHGANRLASNSLLEAVVFGARTAQDVARTLRDAGGPAEATMADLPSAPAPQADPAGVAALRRTMQDHVGVVRDGQGLAAALAEISAMRTGADPVLATMADCAFLI
;
A
#
# COMPACT_ATOMS: atom_id res chain seq x y z
N ASP A 1 5.83 -8.06 -20.31
CA ASP A 1 6.42 -7.93 -21.66
C ASP A 1 6.27 -9.18 -22.55
N GLY A 2 5.51 -10.23 -22.17
CA GLY A 2 5.15 -11.35 -23.05
C GLY A 2 6.31 -12.21 -23.59
N GLY A 3 7.49 -12.13 -22.97
CA GLY A 3 8.63 -12.97 -23.29
C GLY A 3 8.50 -14.40 -22.75
N PRO A 4 9.38 -15.34 -23.13
CA PRO A 4 9.42 -16.67 -22.56
C PRO A 4 9.65 -16.55 -21.04
N GLY A 5 8.90 -17.34 -20.27
CA GLY A 5 9.16 -17.47 -18.83
C GLY A 5 10.53 -18.10 -18.61
N LEU A 6 11.20 -17.69 -17.52
CA LEU A 6 12.49 -18.24 -17.12
C LEU A 6 12.37 -18.81 -15.70
N ALA A 7 12.68 -20.09 -15.54
CA ALA A 7 12.84 -20.69 -14.24
C ALA A 7 14.30 -20.54 -13.78
N VAL A 8 14.49 -19.92 -12.64
CA VAL A 8 15.82 -19.76 -12.02
C VAL A 8 15.85 -20.55 -10.72
N THR A 9 16.73 -21.51 -10.60
CA THR A 9 17.00 -22.21 -9.35
C THR A 9 18.22 -21.58 -8.69
N ALA A 10 18.05 -21.09 -7.50
CA ALA A 10 19.10 -20.44 -6.73
C ALA A 10 19.11 -20.95 -5.27
N PRO A 11 20.28 -21.01 -4.61
CA PRO A 11 20.38 -21.46 -3.22
C PRO A 11 19.80 -20.45 -2.21
N ALA A 12 19.55 -19.21 -2.64
CA ALA A 12 18.90 -18.17 -1.84
C ALA A 12 17.99 -17.32 -2.72
N THR A 13 16.79 -17.04 -2.22
CA THR A 13 15.83 -16.17 -2.88
C THR A 13 15.43 -15.05 -1.91
N VAL A 14 15.44 -13.79 -2.38
CA VAL A 14 15.01 -12.62 -1.60
C VAL A 14 13.80 -12.01 -2.24
N LEU A 15 12.68 -11.94 -1.51
CA LEU A 15 11.49 -11.20 -1.91
C LEU A 15 11.66 -9.71 -1.52
N ALA A 16 11.56 -8.84 -2.51
CA ALA A 16 11.56 -7.38 -2.36
C ALA A 16 10.48 -6.77 -3.27
N THR A 17 9.29 -7.37 -3.26
CA THR A 17 8.23 -7.16 -4.26
C THR A 17 7.28 -6.01 -3.94
N GLY A 18 7.54 -5.27 -2.84
CA GLY A 18 6.69 -4.16 -2.42
C GLY A 18 5.38 -4.60 -1.77
N GLY A 19 4.46 -3.67 -1.65
CA GLY A 19 3.23 -3.81 -0.87
C GLY A 19 2.01 -4.27 -1.68
N ILE A 20 0.84 -3.93 -1.12
CA ILE A 20 -0.47 -4.44 -1.56
C ILE A 20 -1.47 -3.34 -1.90
N GLY A 21 -1.07 -2.04 -1.84
CA GLY A 21 -2.02 -0.93 -1.97
C GLY A 21 -2.79 -0.90 -3.28
N GLY A 22 -2.27 -1.51 -4.36
CA GLY A 22 -2.94 -1.67 -5.64
C GLY A 22 -4.19 -2.56 -5.60
N LEU A 23 -4.44 -3.28 -4.50
CA LEU A 23 -5.68 -4.02 -4.25
C LEU A 23 -6.86 -3.12 -3.88
N TYR A 24 -6.63 -1.84 -3.59
CA TYR A 24 -7.67 -0.87 -3.20
C TYR A 24 -8.03 0.07 -4.34
N ALA A 25 -9.29 0.49 -4.40
CA ALA A 25 -9.76 1.42 -5.43
C ALA A 25 -9.10 2.79 -5.31
N VAL A 26 -8.89 3.28 -4.08
CA VAL A 26 -8.18 4.53 -3.80
C VAL A 26 -6.84 4.20 -3.15
N THR A 27 -5.76 4.45 -3.87
CA THR A 27 -4.40 4.12 -3.43
C THR A 27 -3.39 5.15 -3.90
N THR A 28 -2.33 5.35 -3.13
CA THR A 28 -1.15 6.11 -3.54
C THR A 28 -0.04 5.22 -4.12
N ASN A 29 -0.25 3.90 -4.15
CA ASN A 29 0.72 2.93 -4.61
C ASN A 29 0.67 2.77 -6.14
N PRO A 30 1.78 2.36 -6.77
CA PRO A 30 1.77 2.04 -8.19
C PRO A 30 0.83 0.85 -8.49
N PRO A 31 0.25 0.76 -9.70
CA PRO A 31 -0.71 -0.29 -10.06
C PRO A 31 -0.19 -1.72 -9.89
N GLY A 32 1.12 -1.93 -9.96
CA GLY A 32 1.75 -3.24 -9.76
C GLY A 32 1.90 -3.69 -8.30
N ALA A 33 1.60 -2.83 -7.32
CA ALA A 33 1.68 -3.17 -5.90
C ALA A 33 0.45 -3.98 -5.45
N VAL A 34 0.30 -5.20 -5.95
CA VAL A 34 -0.86 -6.08 -5.75
C VAL A 34 -0.57 -7.30 -4.86
N GLY A 35 0.57 -7.32 -4.19
CA GLY A 35 0.92 -8.39 -3.24
C GLY A 35 1.26 -9.73 -3.86
N ALA A 36 1.66 -9.79 -5.15
CA ALA A 36 1.95 -11.04 -5.82
C ALA A 36 3.05 -11.86 -5.12
N GLY A 37 4.09 -11.21 -4.58
CA GLY A 37 5.14 -11.87 -3.80
C GLY A 37 4.64 -12.43 -2.48
N LEU A 38 3.76 -11.70 -1.77
CA LEU A 38 3.13 -12.16 -0.54
C LEU A 38 2.24 -13.38 -0.80
N ALA A 39 1.36 -13.30 -1.82
CA ALA A 39 0.51 -14.41 -2.22
C ALA A 39 1.32 -15.66 -2.61
N ALA A 40 2.40 -15.48 -3.39
CA ALA A 40 3.30 -16.57 -3.75
C ALA A 40 3.95 -17.23 -2.52
N ALA A 41 4.49 -16.43 -1.60
CA ALA A 41 5.10 -16.94 -0.37
C ALA A 41 4.08 -17.72 0.49
N ALA A 42 2.88 -17.17 0.68
CA ALA A 42 1.80 -17.81 1.44
C ALA A 42 1.35 -19.13 0.81
N ARG A 43 1.18 -19.20 -0.52
CA ARG A 43 0.85 -20.45 -1.23
C ARG A 43 1.90 -21.54 -1.02
N HIS A 44 3.17 -21.19 -0.81
CA HIS A 44 4.25 -22.13 -0.54
C HIS A 44 4.46 -22.40 0.97
N GLY A 45 3.56 -21.91 1.81
CA GLY A 45 3.57 -22.20 3.25
C GLY A 45 4.46 -21.28 4.09
N ALA A 46 4.89 -20.13 3.55
CA ALA A 46 5.54 -19.12 4.38
C ALA A 46 4.54 -18.56 5.41
N LEU A 47 5.00 -18.36 6.64
CA LEU A 47 4.19 -17.69 7.65
C LEU A 47 3.97 -16.22 7.25
N VAL A 48 2.75 -15.76 7.47
CA VAL A 48 2.33 -14.36 7.28
C VAL A 48 1.99 -13.77 8.64
N ALA A 49 2.36 -12.53 8.89
CA ALA A 49 2.06 -11.82 10.12
C ALA A 49 1.38 -10.48 9.82
N ASP A 50 0.43 -10.12 10.67
CA ASP A 50 -0.29 -8.84 10.66
C ASP A 50 -0.86 -8.43 9.28
N PRO A 51 -1.41 -9.34 8.46
CA PRO A 51 -1.82 -9.01 7.09
C PRO A 51 -2.93 -7.95 7.05
N GLU A 52 -3.72 -7.81 8.11
CA GLU A 52 -4.76 -6.81 8.27
C GLU A 52 -4.23 -5.39 8.52
N PHE A 53 -2.93 -5.21 8.81
CA PHE A 53 -2.35 -3.91 9.14
C PHE A 53 -2.05 -3.10 7.87
N MET A 54 -3.09 -2.50 7.31
CA MET A 54 -3.00 -1.56 6.19
C MET A 54 -3.10 -0.12 6.68
N GLN A 55 -2.08 0.71 6.42
CA GLN A 55 -2.11 2.14 6.70
C GLN A 55 -2.75 2.90 5.54
N PHE A 56 -3.82 3.65 5.85
CA PHE A 56 -4.41 4.60 4.93
C PHE A 56 -3.81 6.00 5.16
N HIS A 57 -3.28 6.62 4.10
CA HIS A 57 -2.90 8.03 4.17
C HIS A 57 -4.17 8.89 4.13
N PRO A 58 -4.36 9.80 5.09
CA PRO A 58 -5.64 10.51 5.22
C PRO A 58 -5.95 11.48 4.08
N THR A 59 -4.93 11.98 3.38
CA THR A 59 -5.03 13.08 2.45
C THR A 59 -4.41 12.75 1.09
N ALA A 60 -4.95 11.79 0.34
CA ALA A 60 -4.73 11.71 -1.09
C ALA A 60 -5.70 12.67 -1.81
N LEU A 61 -5.27 13.31 -2.89
CA LEU A 61 -6.15 14.16 -3.70
C LEU A 61 -7.20 13.29 -4.39
N ASP A 62 -8.48 13.58 -4.11
CA ASP A 62 -9.62 12.90 -4.73
C ASP A 62 -10.03 13.63 -6.03
N VAL A 63 -9.22 13.40 -7.06
CA VAL A 63 -9.33 14.08 -8.37
C VAL A 63 -9.47 13.08 -9.52
N GLY A 64 -9.93 11.86 -9.23
CA GLY A 64 -10.18 10.82 -10.23
C GLY A 64 -8.92 10.24 -10.88
N ARG A 65 -7.75 10.41 -10.28
CA ARG A 65 -6.48 9.82 -10.76
C ARG A 65 -6.15 8.53 -10.02
N ASP A 66 -5.62 7.56 -10.76
CA ASP A 66 -5.12 6.28 -10.24
C ASP A 66 -3.68 6.05 -10.72
N PRO A 67 -2.68 5.99 -9.81
CA PRO A 67 -2.78 6.20 -8.37
C PRO A 67 -3.15 7.64 -8.00
N ALA A 68 -3.81 7.78 -6.84
CA ALA A 68 -4.22 9.06 -6.29
C ALA A 68 -2.99 9.88 -5.87
N PRO A 69 -2.86 11.15 -6.29
CA PRO A 69 -1.73 11.99 -5.89
C PRO A 69 -1.73 12.25 -4.39
N LEU A 70 -0.57 12.11 -3.76
CA LEU A 70 -0.43 12.26 -2.32
C LEU A 70 -0.33 13.74 -1.93
N ALA A 71 -1.31 14.29 -1.19
CA ALA A 71 -1.13 15.51 -0.43
C ALA A 71 -0.40 15.18 0.88
N THR A 72 0.92 15.36 0.87
CA THR A 72 1.82 14.95 1.97
C THR A 72 1.41 15.53 3.32
N GLU A 73 1.72 14.81 4.39
CA GLU A 73 1.49 15.25 5.78
C GLU A 73 2.17 16.58 6.12
N ALA A 74 3.29 16.90 5.46
CA ALA A 74 3.99 18.16 5.62
C ALA A 74 3.12 19.39 5.31
N LEU A 75 2.12 19.26 4.41
CA LEU A 75 1.16 20.35 4.16
C LEU A 75 0.38 20.73 5.43
N ARG A 76 -0.06 19.73 6.20
CA ARG A 76 -0.74 19.95 7.49
C ARG A 76 0.25 20.46 8.55
N GLY A 77 1.51 20.00 8.51
CA GLY A 77 2.60 20.52 9.31
C GLY A 77 2.89 22.00 9.04
N ASP A 78 2.70 22.46 7.81
CA ASP A 78 2.85 23.85 7.38
C ASP A 78 1.60 24.70 7.63
N GLY A 79 0.55 24.13 8.24
CA GLY A 79 -0.63 24.85 8.66
C GLY A 79 -1.85 24.70 7.75
N ALA A 80 -1.80 23.88 6.71
CA ALA A 80 -3.00 23.51 5.97
C ALA A 80 -3.95 22.71 6.88
N VAL A 81 -5.26 22.91 6.73
CA VAL A 81 -6.27 22.38 7.64
C VAL A 81 -7.31 21.55 6.90
N LEU A 82 -7.87 20.56 7.58
CA LEU A 82 -8.95 19.74 7.05
C LEU A 82 -10.32 20.35 7.37
N VAL A 83 -11.12 20.53 6.32
CA VAL A 83 -12.44 21.13 6.43
C VAL A 83 -13.49 20.35 5.64
N THR A 84 -14.74 20.52 6.01
CA THR A 84 -15.91 20.13 5.22
C THR A 84 -16.14 21.12 4.07
N ARG A 85 -17.07 20.82 3.17
CA ARG A 85 -17.44 21.69 2.04
C ARG A 85 -17.89 23.08 2.49
N ASP A 86 -18.56 23.20 3.64
CA ASP A 86 -19.02 24.47 4.25
C ASP A 86 -17.95 25.16 5.11
N GLY A 87 -16.72 24.63 5.15
CA GLY A 87 -15.57 25.23 5.85
C GLY A 87 -15.46 24.88 7.33
N ARG A 88 -16.28 23.97 7.87
CA ARG A 88 -16.17 23.50 9.27
C ARG A 88 -14.91 22.65 9.44
N ARG A 89 -14.14 22.90 10.49
CA ARG A 89 -12.91 22.15 10.82
C ARG A 89 -13.24 20.70 11.17
N LEU A 90 -12.68 19.74 10.42
CA LEU A 90 -12.92 18.31 10.62
C LEU A 90 -12.32 17.78 11.91
N MET A 91 -11.13 18.25 12.27
CA MET A 91 -10.39 17.69 13.40
C MET A 91 -10.71 18.38 14.74
N GLN A 92 -11.54 19.42 14.72
CA GLN A 92 -11.96 20.13 15.94
C GLN A 92 -12.85 19.21 16.81
N GLY A 93 -12.39 18.94 18.03
CA GLY A 93 -13.07 18.02 18.95
C GLY A 93 -12.77 16.52 18.72
N ALA A 94 -12.10 16.16 17.62
CA ALA A 94 -11.74 14.78 17.34
C ALA A 94 -10.43 14.34 18.04
N HIS A 95 -9.45 15.25 18.14
CA HIS A 95 -8.17 14.96 18.79
C HIS A 95 -7.46 16.25 19.20
N PRO A 96 -6.72 16.25 20.36
CA PRO A 96 -6.01 17.45 20.83
C PRO A 96 -4.96 18.00 19.84
N ALA A 97 -4.29 17.15 19.09
CA ALA A 97 -3.31 17.53 18.07
C ALA A 97 -3.95 18.00 16.75
N LEU A 98 -5.29 18.08 16.67
CA LEU A 98 -6.05 18.50 15.50
C LEU A 98 -5.57 17.81 14.21
N ASP A 99 -5.24 18.58 13.19
CA ASP A 99 -4.83 18.08 11.85
C ASP A 99 -3.47 17.33 11.87
N LEU A 100 -2.73 17.41 12.97
CA LEU A 100 -1.49 16.65 13.22
C LEU A 100 -1.70 15.40 14.08
N ALA A 101 -2.94 15.00 14.31
CA ALA A 101 -3.26 13.74 14.96
C ALA A 101 -2.67 12.53 14.18
N PRO A 102 -2.51 11.35 14.82
CA PRO A 102 -2.08 10.13 14.14
C PRO A 102 -2.89 9.86 12.88
N ARG A 103 -2.24 9.29 11.86
CA ARG A 103 -2.84 9.09 10.52
C ARG A 103 -4.15 8.35 10.54
N ASP A 104 -4.28 7.32 11.37
CA ASP A 104 -5.49 6.53 11.53
C ASP A 104 -6.67 7.36 12.07
N VAL A 105 -6.41 8.25 13.02
CA VAL A 105 -7.42 9.16 13.59
C VAL A 105 -7.91 10.14 12.51
N VAL A 106 -6.98 10.74 11.78
CA VAL A 106 -7.32 11.68 10.69
C VAL A 106 -8.04 10.95 9.55
N ALA A 107 -7.57 9.75 9.17
CA ALA A 107 -8.20 8.97 8.10
C ALA A 107 -9.65 8.60 8.44
N ARG A 108 -9.94 8.19 9.70
CA ARG A 108 -11.31 7.92 10.13
C ARG A 108 -12.20 9.17 10.13
N ALA A 109 -11.67 10.33 10.54
CA ALA A 109 -12.43 11.58 10.50
C ALA A 109 -12.76 12.01 9.07
N VAL A 110 -11.80 11.95 8.16
CA VAL A 110 -11.98 12.24 6.73
C VAL A 110 -13.00 11.26 6.12
N HIS A 111 -12.85 9.97 6.39
CA HIS A 111 -13.76 8.94 5.91
C HIS A 111 -15.21 9.17 6.40
N ALA A 112 -15.38 9.46 7.68
CA ALA A 112 -16.70 9.73 8.25
C ALA A 112 -17.37 10.97 7.62
N ALA A 113 -16.61 12.04 7.35
CA ALA A 113 -17.14 13.23 6.68
C ALA A 113 -17.58 12.95 5.24
N ILE A 114 -16.84 12.11 4.52
CA ILE A 114 -17.19 11.68 3.16
C ILE A 114 -18.49 10.86 3.19
N LEU A 115 -18.56 9.85 4.06
CA LEU A 115 -19.77 9.02 4.20
C LEU A 115 -20.98 9.81 4.65
N GLY A 116 -20.79 10.83 5.50
CA GLY A 116 -21.85 11.74 5.95
C GLY A 116 -22.35 12.73 4.88
N GLY A 117 -21.71 12.78 3.71
CA GLY A 117 -22.07 13.70 2.63
C GLY A 117 -21.47 15.11 2.76
N ASP A 118 -20.78 15.41 3.86
CA ASP A 118 -20.12 16.72 4.09
C ASP A 118 -18.91 16.92 3.16
N GLY A 119 -18.30 15.82 2.67
CA GLY A 119 -17.03 15.81 1.96
C GLY A 119 -15.87 16.16 2.88
N ALA A 120 -14.65 15.97 2.37
CA ALA A 120 -13.43 16.33 3.08
C ALA A 120 -12.48 17.06 2.14
N PHE A 121 -11.94 18.17 2.62
CA PHE A 121 -11.08 19.05 1.83
C PHE A 121 -9.87 19.51 2.63
N LEU A 122 -8.73 19.64 1.96
CA LEU A 122 -7.56 20.30 2.50
C LEU A 122 -7.60 21.79 2.11
N ASP A 123 -7.69 22.66 3.09
CA ASP A 123 -7.62 24.11 2.92
C ASP A 123 -6.17 24.57 3.12
N ALA A 124 -5.50 24.89 2.04
CA ALA A 124 -4.14 25.37 2.01
C ALA A 124 -4.04 26.85 1.60
N ARG A 125 -5.17 27.55 1.45
CA ARG A 125 -5.26 28.92 0.93
C ARG A 125 -4.57 29.94 1.82
N THR A 126 -4.57 29.71 3.14
CA THR A 126 -3.91 30.60 4.11
C THR A 126 -2.48 30.13 4.39
N ALA A 127 -2.29 28.83 4.59
CA ALA A 127 -1.00 28.22 4.88
C ALA A 127 -0.90 26.86 4.14
N PRO A 128 0.12 26.64 3.32
CA PRO A 128 1.24 27.54 2.98
C PRO A 128 0.86 28.71 2.04
N GLY A 129 -0.39 28.79 1.58
CA GLY A 129 -0.88 29.91 0.77
C GLY A 129 -0.06 30.14 -0.51
N PRO A 130 0.42 31.39 -0.76
CA PRO A 130 1.20 31.71 -1.97
C PRO A 130 2.50 30.92 -2.12
N GLU A 131 3.05 30.36 -1.03
CA GLU A 131 4.28 29.57 -1.05
C GLU A 131 4.06 28.12 -1.51
N PHE A 132 2.80 27.70 -1.68
CA PHE A 132 2.43 26.31 -1.96
C PHE A 132 3.22 25.72 -3.14
N ALA A 133 3.28 26.44 -4.26
CA ALA A 133 3.93 25.96 -5.48
C ALA A 133 5.44 25.70 -5.28
N GLY A 134 6.12 26.59 -4.54
CA GLY A 134 7.55 26.46 -4.23
C GLY A 134 7.87 25.36 -3.23
N ARG A 135 7.02 25.19 -2.21
CA ARG A 135 7.26 24.21 -1.13
C ARG A 135 6.77 22.81 -1.47
N PHE A 136 5.69 22.68 -2.26
CA PHE A 136 5.05 21.41 -2.61
C PHE A 136 4.81 21.27 -4.11
N PRO A 137 5.86 21.35 -4.96
CA PRO A 137 5.71 21.45 -6.41
C PRO A 137 4.98 20.25 -7.02
N THR A 138 5.20 19.04 -6.51
CA THR A 138 4.52 17.83 -7.00
C THR A 138 3.01 17.86 -6.73
N VAL A 139 2.61 18.26 -5.52
CA VAL A 139 1.19 18.35 -5.15
C VAL A 139 0.52 19.49 -5.91
N HIS A 140 1.22 20.62 -6.05
CA HIS A 140 0.77 21.76 -6.85
C HIS A 140 0.49 21.35 -8.29
N ALA A 141 1.46 20.72 -8.95
CA ALA A 141 1.29 20.25 -10.32
C ALA A 141 0.10 19.29 -10.49
N ALA A 142 -0.11 18.39 -9.51
CA ALA A 142 -1.24 17.47 -9.52
C ALA A 142 -2.59 18.19 -9.36
N ALA A 143 -2.67 19.19 -8.48
CA ALA A 143 -3.86 20.00 -8.27
C ALA A 143 -4.20 20.84 -9.53
N ILE A 144 -3.22 21.55 -10.09
CA ILE A 144 -3.39 22.34 -11.32
C ILE A 144 -3.83 21.46 -12.49
N ALA A 145 -3.25 20.27 -12.64
CA ALA A 145 -3.67 19.33 -13.68
C ALA A 145 -5.12 18.83 -13.52
N ALA A 146 -5.66 18.91 -12.31
CA ALA A 146 -7.07 18.64 -12.01
C ALA A 146 -7.96 19.90 -12.08
N GLY A 147 -7.43 21.06 -12.49
CA GLY A 147 -8.15 22.30 -12.59
C GLY A 147 -8.35 23.05 -11.26
N LEU A 148 -7.56 22.71 -10.23
CA LEU A 148 -7.64 23.29 -8.89
C LEU A 148 -6.40 24.15 -8.60
N ASP A 149 -6.62 25.40 -8.14
CA ASP A 149 -5.55 26.26 -7.64
C ASP A 149 -5.49 26.19 -6.11
N PRO A 150 -4.43 25.58 -5.52
CA PRO A 150 -4.33 25.42 -4.06
C PRO A 150 -4.34 26.74 -3.27
N THR A 151 -4.08 27.86 -3.92
CA THR A 151 -4.12 29.20 -3.29
C THR A 151 -5.53 29.81 -3.24
N ARG A 152 -6.49 29.20 -3.95
CA ARG A 152 -7.86 29.71 -4.09
C ARG A 152 -8.92 28.67 -3.79
N ASP A 153 -8.65 27.41 -4.11
CA ASP A 153 -9.61 26.33 -4.06
C ASP A 153 -9.36 25.42 -2.86
N LEU A 154 -10.44 24.84 -2.35
CA LEU A 154 -10.35 23.70 -1.44
C LEU A 154 -9.94 22.45 -2.25
N LEU A 155 -8.96 21.72 -1.77
CA LEU A 155 -8.48 20.50 -2.42
C LEU A 155 -9.28 19.29 -1.90
N PRO A 156 -10.07 18.61 -2.71
CA PRO A 156 -10.79 17.42 -2.28
C PRO A 156 -9.79 16.32 -1.91
N VAL A 157 -10.02 15.68 -0.78
CA VAL A 157 -9.14 14.60 -0.27
C VAL A 157 -9.95 13.40 0.19
N ALA A 158 -9.35 12.20 0.04
CA ALA A 158 -9.87 10.96 0.56
C ALA A 158 -8.74 10.12 1.19
N PRO A 159 -9.08 9.22 2.14
CA PRO A 159 -8.12 8.24 2.62
C PRO A 159 -7.76 7.27 1.50
N ALA A 160 -6.48 7.00 1.34
CA ALA A 160 -5.96 6.10 0.32
C ALA A 160 -5.07 5.01 0.94
N ALA A 161 -5.17 3.79 0.45
CA ALA A 161 -4.25 2.71 0.80
C ALA A 161 -2.82 3.14 0.47
N HIS A 162 -1.92 3.10 1.48
CA HIS A 162 -0.63 3.79 1.38
C HIS A 162 0.57 2.91 1.74
N PHE A 163 0.47 2.12 2.81
CA PHE A 163 1.56 1.25 3.24
C PHE A 163 1.02 0.03 4.00
N HIS A 164 1.53 -1.16 3.66
CA HIS A 164 1.20 -2.40 4.33
C HIS A 164 2.27 -2.71 5.40
N MET A 165 1.88 -2.77 6.67
CA MET A 165 2.79 -3.08 7.77
C MET A 165 2.91 -4.59 8.03
N GLY A 166 1.93 -5.37 7.59
CA GLY A 166 1.96 -6.82 7.57
C GLY A 166 2.77 -7.38 6.39
N GLY A 167 2.78 -8.70 6.25
CA GLY A 167 3.48 -9.36 5.14
C GLY A 167 4.03 -10.73 5.51
N VAL A 168 5.04 -11.18 4.76
CA VAL A 168 5.77 -12.41 5.08
C VAL A 168 6.51 -12.22 6.41
N ALA A 169 6.23 -13.08 7.39
CA ALA A 169 6.87 -13.02 8.70
C ALA A 169 8.39 -13.24 8.59
N THR A 170 9.17 -12.33 9.17
CA THR A 170 10.63 -12.40 9.12
C THR A 170 11.27 -12.22 10.49
N ASP A 171 12.48 -12.76 10.64
CA ASP A 171 13.36 -12.44 11.75
C ASP A 171 14.14 -11.11 11.49
N LEU A 172 15.03 -10.75 12.42
CA LEU A 172 15.86 -9.54 12.31
C LEU A 172 16.86 -9.53 11.14
N TRP A 173 17.01 -10.66 10.44
CA TRP A 173 17.90 -10.85 9.29
C TRP A 173 17.12 -11.02 7.99
N GLY A 174 15.80 -10.86 8.03
CA GLY A 174 14.92 -11.04 6.88
C GLY A 174 14.63 -12.50 6.52
N ARG A 175 15.03 -13.49 7.35
CA ARG A 175 14.73 -14.89 7.12
C ARG A 175 13.24 -15.14 7.32
N THR A 176 12.65 -15.87 6.38
CA THR A 176 11.26 -16.33 6.50
C THR A 176 11.20 -17.70 7.20
N SER A 177 9.99 -18.23 7.37
CA SER A 177 9.79 -19.60 7.86
C SER A 177 10.22 -20.69 6.87
N LEU A 178 10.46 -20.33 5.60
CA LEU A 178 10.91 -21.26 4.57
C LEU A 178 12.43 -21.17 4.42
N PRO A 179 13.16 -22.32 4.55
CA PRO A 179 14.60 -22.33 4.33
C PRO A 179 14.97 -21.84 2.92
N GLY A 180 15.99 -20.99 2.82
CA GLY A 180 16.45 -20.42 1.55
C GLY A 180 15.62 -19.24 1.03
N LEU A 181 14.60 -18.81 1.76
CA LEU A 181 13.77 -17.67 1.42
C LEU A 181 13.93 -16.55 2.45
N TRP A 182 14.19 -15.34 1.96
CA TRP A 182 14.22 -14.09 2.72
C TRP A 182 13.17 -13.11 2.17
N ALA A 183 12.72 -12.16 3.00
CA ALA A 183 11.87 -11.07 2.57
C ALA A 183 12.33 -9.74 3.19
N VAL A 184 12.27 -8.64 2.42
CA VAL A 184 12.71 -7.31 2.84
C VAL A 184 11.83 -6.21 2.24
N GLY A 185 11.78 -5.07 2.90
CA GLY A 185 10.91 -3.96 2.53
C GLY A 185 9.44 -4.28 2.77
N GLU A 186 8.54 -3.63 2.06
CA GLU A 186 7.10 -3.66 2.36
C GLU A 186 6.42 -5.02 2.21
N VAL A 187 7.05 -6.00 1.55
CA VAL A 187 6.54 -7.38 1.50
C VAL A 187 6.74 -8.14 2.80
N ALA A 188 7.63 -7.65 3.69
CA ALA A 188 8.04 -8.30 4.92
C ALA A 188 7.34 -7.71 6.15
N ALA A 189 6.81 -8.56 7.02
CA ALA A 189 6.35 -8.17 8.35
C ALA A 189 7.51 -8.30 9.35
N THR A 190 8.23 -7.20 9.55
CA THR A 190 9.36 -7.12 10.49
C THR A 190 8.93 -6.78 11.92
N GLY A 191 7.67 -6.35 12.08
CA GLY A 191 7.11 -5.85 13.34
C GLY A 191 7.54 -4.44 13.74
N VAL A 192 8.47 -3.81 13.02
CA VAL A 192 9.05 -2.50 13.38
C VAL A 192 8.05 -1.36 13.36
N HIS A 193 6.99 -1.49 12.58
CA HIS A 193 5.96 -0.46 12.41
C HIS A 193 4.74 -0.66 13.31
N GLY A 194 4.54 -1.84 13.88
CA GLY A 194 3.30 -2.17 14.56
C GLY A 194 2.09 -1.93 13.64
N ALA A 195 0.98 -1.46 14.19
CA ALA A 195 -0.25 -1.21 13.44
C ALA A 195 -0.32 0.19 12.79
N ASN A 196 0.67 1.06 12.97
CA ASN A 196 0.64 2.43 12.45
C ASN A 196 2.05 3.00 12.21
N ARG A 197 2.52 2.90 10.98
CA ARG A 197 3.87 3.31 10.57
C ARG A 197 4.09 4.81 10.72
N LEU A 198 5.19 5.22 11.32
CA LEU A 198 5.66 6.61 11.30
C LEU A 198 6.03 7.05 9.89
N ALA A 199 5.76 8.32 9.58
CA ALA A 199 6.09 8.90 8.29
C ALA A 199 7.55 8.64 7.90
N SER A 200 7.78 8.21 6.65
CA SER A 200 9.09 7.89 6.05
C SER A 200 9.89 6.75 6.70
N ASN A 201 9.43 6.14 7.79
CA ASN A 201 10.18 5.09 8.50
C ASN A 201 10.36 3.81 7.65
N SER A 202 9.49 3.58 6.66
CA SER A 202 9.64 2.45 5.72
C SER A 202 10.91 2.51 4.88
N LEU A 203 11.42 3.72 4.58
CA LEU A 203 12.69 3.89 3.85
C LEU A 203 13.87 3.45 4.72
N LEU A 204 13.85 3.79 6.02
CA LEU A 204 14.86 3.37 6.97
C LEU A 204 14.83 1.86 7.19
N GLU A 205 13.64 1.27 7.32
CA GLU A 205 13.45 -0.18 7.38
C GLU A 205 14.08 -0.86 6.18
N ALA A 206 13.72 -0.45 4.96
CA ALA A 206 14.21 -1.06 3.72
C ALA A 206 15.74 -1.05 3.65
N VAL A 207 16.39 0.06 4.02
CA VAL A 207 17.85 0.18 4.04
C VAL A 207 18.48 -0.74 5.09
N VAL A 208 17.98 -0.72 6.32
CA VAL A 208 18.57 -1.48 7.43
C VAL A 208 18.37 -2.99 7.23
N PHE A 209 17.13 -3.40 6.95
CA PHE A 209 16.85 -4.84 6.76
C PHE A 209 17.42 -5.36 5.44
N GLY A 210 17.47 -4.56 4.38
CA GLY A 210 18.16 -4.92 3.16
C GLY A 210 19.65 -5.23 3.39
N ALA A 211 20.35 -4.38 4.14
CA ALA A 211 21.75 -4.61 4.50
C ALA A 211 21.95 -5.86 5.38
N ARG A 212 21.07 -6.06 6.37
CA ARG A 212 21.11 -7.26 7.24
C ARG A 212 20.87 -8.54 6.44
N THR A 213 19.85 -8.54 5.58
CA THR A 213 19.53 -9.69 4.73
C THR A 213 20.68 -10.03 3.79
N ALA A 214 21.30 -9.03 3.15
CA ALA A 214 22.46 -9.26 2.28
C ALA A 214 23.63 -9.91 3.03
N GLN A 215 23.90 -9.46 4.26
CA GLN A 215 24.95 -10.07 5.12
C GLN A 215 24.61 -11.49 5.48
N ASP A 216 23.36 -11.79 5.81
CA ASP A 216 22.93 -13.12 6.22
C ASP A 216 22.94 -14.11 5.05
N VAL A 217 22.43 -13.71 3.88
CA VAL A 217 22.51 -14.49 2.64
C VAL A 217 23.96 -14.81 2.31
N ALA A 218 24.86 -13.82 2.35
CA ALA A 218 26.29 -14.03 2.08
C ALA A 218 26.94 -14.98 3.08
N ARG A 219 26.55 -14.96 4.35
CA ARG A 219 27.00 -15.91 5.37
C ARG A 219 26.49 -17.33 5.06
N THR A 220 25.19 -17.46 4.84
CA THR A 220 24.54 -18.75 4.54
C THR A 220 25.16 -19.44 3.33
N LEU A 221 25.44 -18.68 2.26
CA LEU A 221 26.07 -19.21 1.06
C LEU A 221 27.53 -19.67 1.32
N ARG A 222 28.30 -18.91 2.10
CA ARG A 222 29.68 -19.34 2.49
C ARG A 222 29.66 -20.60 3.30
N ASP A 223 28.77 -20.73 4.28
CA ASP A 223 28.63 -21.89 5.16
C ASP A 223 28.19 -23.15 4.39
N ALA A 224 27.47 -22.96 3.28
CA ALA A 224 27.07 -24.02 2.36
C ALA A 224 28.17 -24.43 1.33
N GLY A 225 29.37 -23.90 1.44
CA GLY A 225 30.49 -24.22 0.53
C GLY A 225 30.67 -23.23 -0.63
N GLY A 226 30.01 -22.09 -0.57
CA GLY A 226 30.07 -21.02 -1.57
C GLY A 226 28.81 -20.98 -2.48
N PRO A 227 28.76 -20.03 -3.40
CA PRO A 227 27.64 -19.89 -4.32
C PRO A 227 27.59 -21.10 -5.27
N ALA A 228 26.49 -21.86 -5.23
CA ALA A 228 26.21 -22.86 -6.25
C ALA A 228 25.91 -22.14 -7.58
N GLU A 229 26.28 -22.80 -8.69
CA GLU A 229 25.96 -22.28 -10.01
C GLU A 229 24.42 -22.22 -10.17
N ALA A 230 23.89 -21.04 -10.51
CA ALA A 230 22.47 -20.90 -10.75
C ALA A 230 22.10 -21.63 -12.04
N THR A 231 21.11 -22.50 -11.97
CA THR A 231 20.58 -23.14 -13.17
C THR A 231 19.40 -22.32 -13.70
N MET A 232 19.41 -22.12 -15.00
CA MET A 232 18.35 -21.41 -15.72
C MET A 232 17.71 -22.37 -16.74
N ALA A 233 16.41 -22.43 -16.75
CA ALA A 233 15.66 -23.21 -17.73
C ALA A 233 14.60 -22.31 -18.38
N ASP A 234 14.54 -22.37 -19.70
CA ASP A 234 13.47 -21.71 -20.46
C ASP A 234 12.14 -22.42 -20.18
N LEU A 235 11.16 -21.63 -19.80
CA LEU A 235 9.75 -22.08 -19.73
C LEU A 235 9.09 -21.86 -21.09
N PRO A 236 8.08 -22.68 -21.45
CA PRO A 236 7.32 -22.46 -22.66
C PRO A 236 6.83 -21.00 -22.73
N SER A 237 7.02 -20.37 -23.89
CA SER A 237 6.53 -19.02 -24.12
C SER A 237 5.00 -19.04 -24.05
N ALA A 238 4.46 -18.31 -23.10
CA ALA A 238 3.03 -18.02 -23.02
C ALA A 238 2.84 -16.49 -23.03
N PRO A 239 1.78 -15.97 -23.66
CA PRO A 239 1.45 -14.55 -23.50
C PRO A 239 1.36 -14.23 -22.01
N ALA A 240 1.90 -13.07 -21.60
CA ALA A 240 1.70 -12.60 -20.24
C ALA A 240 0.20 -12.55 -19.94
N PRO A 241 -0.28 -13.24 -18.91
CA PRO A 241 -1.70 -13.22 -18.59
C PRO A 241 -2.09 -11.77 -18.26
N GLN A 242 -3.13 -11.27 -18.89
CA GLN A 242 -3.71 -9.97 -18.59
C GLN A 242 -4.96 -10.21 -17.74
N ALA A 243 -5.03 -9.50 -16.62
CA ALA A 243 -6.22 -9.55 -15.79
C ALA A 243 -7.42 -8.94 -16.52
N ASP A 244 -8.59 -9.52 -16.31
CA ASP A 244 -9.86 -8.88 -16.71
C ASP A 244 -10.01 -7.54 -15.97
N PRO A 245 -10.05 -6.40 -16.69
CA PRO A 245 -10.16 -5.09 -16.05
C PRO A 245 -11.41 -4.93 -15.18
N ALA A 246 -12.52 -5.59 -15.56
CA ALA A 246 -13.77 -5.54 -14.80
C ALA A 246 -13.65 -6.31 -13.48
N GLY A 247 -13.00 -7.49 -13.51
CA GLY A 247 -12.72 -8.28 -12.32
C GLY A 247 -11.77 -7.57 -11.35
N VAL A 248 -10.70 -6.95 -11.86
CA VAL A 248 -9.78 -6.14 -11.05
C VAL A 248 -10.50 -4.95 -10.42
N ALA A 249 -11.34 -4.24 -11.18
CA ALA A 249 -12.11 -3.13 -10.64
C ALA A 249 -13.11 -3.58 -9.58
N ALA A 250 -13.73 -4.75 -9.73
CA ALA A 250 -14.61 -5.33 -8.72
C ALA A 250 -13.84 -5.66 -7.43
N LEU A 251 -12.72 -6.39 -7.52
CA LEU A 251 -11.88 -6.71 -6.36
C LEU A 251 -11.45 -5.44 -5.61
N ARG A 252 -10.96 -4.43 -6.34
CA ARG A 252 -10.52 -3.17 -5.73
C ARG A 252 -11.65 -2.43 -5.01
N ARG A 253 -12.87 -2.47 -5.53
CA ARG A 253 -14.05 -1.91 -4.85
C ARG A 253 -14.39 -2.70 -3.59
N THR A 254 -14.46 -4.04 -3.66
CA THR A 254 -14.69 -4.90 -2.51
C THR A 254 -13.70 -4.61 -1.37
N MET A 255 -12.41 -4.50 -1.70
CA MET A 255 -11.36 -4.13 -0.73
C MET A 255 -11.56 -2.72 -0.16
N GLN A 256 -11.91 -1.74 -1.00
CA GLN A 256 -12.15 -0.36 -0.57
C GLN A 256 -13.35 -0.26 0.37
N ASP A 257 -14.46 -0.94 0.04
CA ASP A 257 -15.74 -0.76 0.70
C ASP A 257 -15.85 -1.57 1.99
N HIS A 258 -15.24 -2.78 2.05
CA HIS A 258 -15.40 -3.72 3.15
C HIS A 258 -14.12 -3.98 3.96
N VAL A 259 -12.94 -3.76 3.37
CA VAL A 259 -11.63 -3.98 4.00
C VAL A 259 -10.84 -2.66 4.12
N GLY A 260 -11.56 -1.54 4.08
CA GLY A 260 -11.01 -0.18 4.06
C GLY A 260 -10.67 0.38 5.43
N VAL A 261 -10.89 1.70 5.59
CA VAL A 261 -10.54 2.49 6.80
C VAL A 261 -11.33 2.03 8.02
N VAL A 262 -12.59 1.67 7.83
CA VAL A 262 -13.48 1.12 8.87
C VAL A 262 -13.95 -0.25 8.41
N ARG A 263 -13.87 -1.23 9.28
CA ARG A 263 -14.23 -2.62 8.99
C ARG A 263 -15.24 -3.12 10.03
N ASP A 264 -16.19 -3.90 9.59
CA ASP A 264 -17.14 -4.59 10.48
C ASP A 264 -17.34 -6.04 10.03
N GLY A 265 -17.93 -6.87 10.91
CA GLY A 265 -18.05 -8.29 10.64
C GLY A 265 -18.95 -8.63 9.45
N GLN A 266 -19.95 -7.81 9.14
CA GLN A 266 -20.85 -8.04 8.00
C GLN A 266 -20.14 -7.73 6.69
N GLY A 267 -19.44 -6.58 6.62
CA GLY A 267 -18.65 -6.18 5.45
C GLY A 267 -17.53 -7.17 5.17
N LEU A 268 -16.78 -7.60 6.20
CA LEU A 268 -15.74 -8.62 6.06
C LEU A 268 -16.28 -9.97 5.56
N ALA A 269 -17.45 -10.41 6.04
CA ALA A 269 -18.07 -11.64 5.56
C ALA A 269 -18.49 -11.54 4.08
N ALA A 270 -19.02 -10.38 3.67
CA ALA A 270 -19.34 -10.12 2.27
C ALA A 270 -18.07 -10.13 1.38
N ALA A 271 -17.02 -9.42 1.82
CA ALA A 271 -15.74 -9.41 1.12
C ALA A 271 -15.15 -10.82 0.95
N LEU A 272 -15.15 -11.63 2.01
CA LEU A 272 -14.65 -13.00 1.96
C LEU A 272 -15.41 -13.87 0.94
N ALA A 273 -16.72 -13.71 0.81
CA ALA A 273 -17.53 -14.45 -0.16
C ALA A 273 -17.15 -14.06 -1.60
N GLU A 274 -17.06 -12.75 -1.90
CA GLU A 274 -16.72 -12.23 -3.22
C GLU A 274 -15.27 -12.59 -3.61
N ILE A 275 -14.31 -12.38 -2.72
CA ILE A 275 -12.89 -12.67 -2.94
C ILE A 275 -12.68 -14.17 -3.16
N SER A 276 -13.37 -15.03 -2.38
CA SER A 276 -13.28 -16.50 -2.54
C SER A 276 -13.73 -16.96 -3.92
N ALA A 277 -14.78 -16.34 -4.48
CA ALA A 277 -15.21 -16.65 -5.85
C ALA A 277 -14.16 -16.22 -6.89
N MET A 278 -13.50 -15.08 -6.70
CA MET A 278 -12.44 -14.60 -7.61
C MET A 278 -11.18 -15.48 -7.55
N ARG A 279 -10.84 -16.05 -6.40
CA ARG A 279 -9.69 -16.97 -6.21
C ARG A 279 -9.79 -18.24 -7.04
N THR A 280 -11.00 -18.72 -7.26
CA THR A 280 -11.28 -19.96 -8.04
C THR A 280 -11.61 -19.68 -9.50
N GLY A 281 -11.57 -18.42 -9.92
CA GLY A 281 -11.84 -18.00 -11.29
C GLY A 281 -10.77 -18.43 -12.29
N ALA A 282 -11.08 -18.34 -13.57
CA ALA A 282 -10.18 -18.74 -14.67
C ALA A 282 -9.06 -17.73 -14.96
N ASP A 283 -9.13 -16.51 -14.41
CA ASP A 283 -8.12 -15.46 -14.59
C ASP A 283 -7.00 -15.61 -13.54
N PRO A 284 -5.78 -16.04 -13.94
CA PRO A 284 -4.70 -16.32 -12.99
C PRO A 284 -4.13 -15.07 -12.33
N VAL A 285 -4.25 -13.90 -12.96
CA VAL A 285 -3.79 -12.63 -12.38
C VAL A 285 -4.77 -12.19 -11.32
N LEU A 286 -6.06 -12.16 -11.63
CA LEU A 286 -7.11 -11.85 -10.67
C LEU A 286 -7.11 -12.83 -9.49
N ALA A 287 -6.95 -14.14 -9.75
CA ALA A 287 -6.83 -15.15 -8.72
C ALA A 287 -5.63 -14.89 -7.77
N THR A 288 -4.49 -14.43 -8.32
CA THR A 288 -3.33 -14.07 -7.50
C THR A 288 -3.58 -12.82 -6.64
N MET A 289 -4.23 -11.80 -7.20
CA MET A 289 -4.64 -10.62 -6.44
C MET A 289 -5.66 -11.00 -5.35
N ALA A 290 -6.62 -11.86 -5.67
CA ALA A 290 -7.63 -12.35 -4.74
C ALA A 290 -7.02 -13.23 -3.62
N ASP A 291 -5.98 -14.02 -3.91
CA ASP A 291 -5.26 -14.76 -2.86
C ASP A 291 -4.59 -13.82 -1.86
N CYS A 292 -3.98 -12.73 -2.34
CA CYS A 292 -3.43 -11.72 -1.45
C CYS A 292 -4.53 -11.01 -0.65
N ALA A 293 -5.61 -10.60 -1.29
CA ALA A 293 -6.75 -9.96 -0.65
C ALA A 293 -7.41 -10.84 0.43
N PHE A 294 -7.43 -12.15 0.22
CA PHE A 294 -7.99 -13.12 1.16
C PHE A 294 -7.18 -13.24 2.47
N LEU A 295 -5.90 -12.89 2.46
CA LEU A 295 -5.04 -12.92 3.65
C LEU A 295 -5.32 -11.75 4.59
N ILE A 296 -5.87 -10.65 4.07
CA ILE A 296 -6.09 -9.37 4.77
C ILE A 296 -7.41 -9.38 5.53
#